data_b5da8a3288ac89fd24b7aae128a1acc9
#
_entry.id   b5da8a3288ac89fd24b7aae128a1acc9
#
_cell.length_a   1.000
_cell.length_b   1.000
_cell.length_c   1.000
_cell.angle_alpha   90.00
_cell.angle_beta   90.00
_cell.angle_gamma   90.00
#
_symmetry.space_group_name_H-M   'P 1'
#
loop_
_entity.id
_entity.type
_entity.pdbx_description
1 polymer ?
#
loop_
_entity_poly.entity_id
_entity_poly.type
_entity_poly.pdbx_seq_one_letter_code
_entity_poly.pdbx_strand_id
1 'polypeptide(L)'
;MVNSGNVVISSGGGGIPVIEKNSSLEGIAAVIDKDKSCALLAASLNADILLILTAVDFVYIDFNTENQRALTKISAGEALRYRNSGHFAKGSMLPKIDACLDFINKNPKGHAVITSLNMAKDALDGSVGTIIYNKNEVI
;
A
#
# COMPACT_ATOMS: atom_id res chain seq x y z
N MET A 1 14.81 -16.36 6.14
CA MET A 1 15.10 -16.18 4.69
C MET A 1 15.43 -14.71 4.37
N VAL A 2 14.56 -13.75 4.64
CA VAL A 2 14.86 -12.32 4.37
C VAL A 2 16.11 -11.87 5.12
N ASN A 3 16.21 -12.12 6.41
CA ASN A 3 17.37 -11.75 7.24
C ASN A 3 18.70 -12.44 6.82
N SER A 4 18.64 -13.42 5.94
CA SER A 4 19.81 -14.10 5.36
C SER A 4 20.18 -13.56 3.99
N GLY A 5 19.63 -12.40 3.59
CA GLY A 5 19.92 -11.73 2.32
C GLY A 5 19.24 -12.33 1.09
N ASN A 6 18.23 -13.19 1.27
CA ASN A 6 17.53 -13.79 0.16
C ASN A 6 16.40 -12.88 -0.33
N VAL A 7 16.22 -12.82 -1.66
CA VAL A 7 15.01 -12.28 -2.28
C VAL A 7 13.91 -13.35 -2.18
N VAL A 8 12.77 -12.99 -1.58
CA VAL A 8 11.68 -13.91 -1.32
C VAL A 8 10.44 -13.50 -2.14
N ILE A 9 9.92 -14.42 -2.97
CA ILE A 9 8.63 -14.26 -3.64
C ILE A 9 7.58 -14.94 -2.77
N SER A 10 6.58 -14.18 -2.33
CA SER A 10 5.53 -14.69 -1.42
C SER A 10 4.15 -14.12 -1.76
N SER A 11 3.13 -14.62 -1.07
CA SER A 11 1.73 -14.17 -1.13
C SER A 11 0.99 -14.41 -2.44
N GLY A 12 1.65 -14.66 -3.57
CA GLY A 12 1.01 -14.93 -4.86
C GLY A 12 -0.14 -13.94 -5.15
N GLY A 13 -1.38 -14.45 -5.24
CA GLY A 13 -2.59 -13.64 -5.44
C GLY A 13 -3.24 -13.06 -4.18
N GLY A 14 -2.67 -13.28 -2.98
CA GLY A 14 -3.17 -12.73 -1.72
C GLY A 14 -3.43 -13.73 -0.60
N GLY A 15 -3.54 -14.99 -0.88
CA GLY A 15 -3.78 -16.04 0.11
C GLY A 15 -5.08 -16.83 -0.13
N ILE A 16 -5.26 -17.89 0.65
CA ILE A 16 -6.46 -18.73 0.58
C ILE A 16 -7.53 -18.14 1.50
N PRO A 17 -8.72 -17.76 0.97
CA PRO A 17 -9.79 -17.23 1.81
C PRO A 17 -10.37 -18.34 2.69
N VAL A 18 -10.31 -18.12 4.00
CA VAL A 18 -10.83 -19.06 5.00
C VAL A 18 -11.59 -18.31 6.08
N ILE A 19 -12.53 -19.00 6.72
CA ILE A 19 -13.16 -18.58 7.96
C ILE A 19 -12.85 -19.59 9.07
N GLU A 20 -12.76 -19.12 10.29
CA GLU A 20 -12.67 -19.99 11.44
C GLU A 20 -14.07 -20.44 11.86
N LYS A 21 -14.28 -21.76 11.99
CA LYS A 21 -15.53 -22.37 12.43
C LYS A 21 -15.22 -23.58 13.28
N ASN A 22 -15.72 -23.60 14.51
CA ASN A 22 -15.48 -24.70 15.47
C ASN A 22 -13.98 -25.04 15.63
N SER A 23 -13.11 -24.04 15.72
CA SER A 23 -11.65 -24.18 15.84
C SER A 23 -10.98 -24.86 14.62
N SER A 24 -11.66 -24.89 13.47
CA SER A 24 -11.14 -25.36 12.18
C SER A 24 -11.21 -24.25 11.14
N LEU A 25 -10.30 -24.25 10.18
CA LEU A 25 -10.34 -23.35 9.04
C LEU A 25 -11.13 -23.98 7.89
N GLU A 26 -12.20 -23.31 7.46
CA GLU A 26 -13.00 -23.71 6.30
C GLU A 26 -12.78 -22.73 5.14
N GLY A 27 -12.50 -23.24 3.93
CA GLY A 27 -12.38 -22.44 2.71
C GLY A 27 -13.71 -21.81 2.31
N ILE A 28 -13.70 -20.54 1.86
CA ILE A 28 -14.88 -19.86 1.35
C ILE A 28 -14.67 -19.35 -0.07
N ALA A 29 -15.77 -19.18 -0.83
CA ALA A 29 -15.75 -18.58 -2.16
C ALA A 29 -15.56 -17.05 -2.05
N ALA A 30 -14.31 -16.61 -1.99
CA ALA A 30 -13.93 -15.21 -1.91
C ALA A 30 -12.57 -14.98 -2.59
N VAL A 31 -12.19 -13.71 -2.77
CA VAL A 31 -10.86 -13.31 -3.25
C VAL A 31 -10.26 -12.40 -2.21
N ILE A 32 -9.04 -12.69 -1.79
CA ILE A 32 -8.26 -11.81 -0.91
C ILE A 32 -7.59 -10.73 -1.76
N ASP A 33 -7.70 -9.48 -1.32
CA ASP A 33 -6.98 -8.37 -1.96
C ASP A 33 -5.47 -8.49 -1.69
N LYS A 34 -4.70 -8.55 -2.78
CA LYS A 34 -3.24 -8.74 -2.71
C LYS A 34 -2.51 -7.56 -2.05
N ASP A 35 -3.00 -6.32 -2.25
CA ASP A 35 -2.37 -5.13 -1.70
C ASP A 35 -2.49 -5.14 -0.17
N LYS A 36 -3.65 -5.57 0.36
CA LYS A 36 -3.85 -5.77 1.81
C LYS A 36 -2.99 -6.89 2.38
N SER A 37 -2.86 -8.00 1.66
CA SER A 37 -2.00 -9.12 2.09
C SER A 37 -0.54 -8.71 2.13
N CYS A 38 -0.07 -7.97 1.12
CA CYS A 38 1.28 -7.44 1.08
C CYS A 38 1.53 -6.42 2.20
N ALA A 39 0.58 -5.54 2.49
CA ALA A 39 0.66 -4.59 3.59
C ALA A 39 0.77 -5.29 4.96
N LEU A 40 -0.03 -6.33 5.17
CA LEU A 40 0.03 -7.14 6.39
C LEU A 40 1.37 -7.86 6.54
N LEU A 41 1.88 -8.47 5.46
CA LEU A 41 3.17 -9.14 5.45
C LEU A 41 4.31 -8.15 5.72
N ALA A 42 4.32 -7.01 5.02
CA ALA A 42 5.32 -5.96 5.20
C ALA A 42 5.34 -5.43 6.65
N ALA A 43 4.18 -5.20 7.24
CA ALA A 43 4.07 -4.79 8.64
C ALA A 43 4.59 -5.87 9.60
N SER A 44 4.26 -7.14 9.37
CA SER A 44 4.72 -8.27 10.20
C SER A 44 6.23 -8.48 10.14
N LEU A 45 6.87 -8.07 9.04
CA LEU A 45 8.32 -8.13 8.84
C LEU A 45 9.03 -6.85 9.29
N ASN A 46 8.30 -5.84 9.74
CA ASN A 46 8.81 -4.48 10.01
C ASN A 46 9.60 -3.93 8.82
N ALA A 47 9.05 -4.08 7.61
CA ALA A 47 9.67 -3.58 6.39
C ALA A 47 9.80 -2.04 6.44
N ASP A 48 10.92 -1.52 5.94
CA ASP A 48 11.14 -0.07 5.88
C ASP A 48 10.23 0.59 4.84
N ILE A 49 9.98 -0.10 3.73
CA ILE A 49 9.22 0.41 2.59
C ILE A 49 8.17 -0.61 2.14
N LEU A 50 6.92 -0.17 1.97
CA LEU A 50 5.89 -0.86 1.20
C LEU A 50 5.78 -0.18 -0.16
N LEU A 51 6.31 -0.79 -1.23
CA LEU A 51 6.19 -0.28 -2.59
C LEU A 51 5.02 -0.96 -3.32
N ILE A 52 4.03 -0.16 -3.75
CA ILE A 52 2.88 -0.62 -4.55
C ILE A 52 3.02 -0.08 -5.97
N LEU A 53 3.09 -1.00 -6.94
CA LEU A 53 3.20 -0.64 -8.35
C LEU A 53 1.82 -0.63 -9.02
N THR A 54 1.58 0.42 -9.83
CA THR A 54 0.31 0.67 -10.51
C THR A 54 0.54 1.24 -11.91
N ALA A 55 -0.50 1.70 -12.58
CA ALA A 55 -0.42 2.22 -13.95
C ALA A 55 -0.05 3.71 -14.04
N VAL A 56 0.02 4.41 -12.90
CA VAL A 56 0.30 5.87 -12.86
C VAL A 56 1.51 6.16 -11.98
N ASP A 57 2.24 7.24 -12.30
CA ASP A 57 3.47 7.60 -11.60
C ASP A 57 3.21 8.18 -10.21
N PHE A 58 2.07 8.82 -10.02
CA PHE A 58 1.65 9.40 -8.75
C PHE A 58 0.20 9.06 -8.41
N VAL A 59 -0.14 9.18 -7.16
CA VAL A 59 -1.54 9.28 -6.74
C VAL A 59 -2.03 10.69 -7.04
N TYR A 60 -3.25 10.80 -7.55
CA TYR A 60 -3.86 12.08 -7.88
C TYR A 60 -5.13 12.29 -7.07
N ILE A 61 -5.41 13.54 -6.71
CA ILE A 61 -6.74 14.00 -6.35
C ILE A 61 -7.37 14.67 -7.57
N ASP A 62 -8.70 14.67 -7.62
CA ASP A 62 -9.50 15.22 -8.73
C ASP A 62 -9.07 14.64 -10.09
N PHE A 63 -8.79 13.33 -10.11
CA PHE A 63 -8.27 12.61 -11.26
C PHE A 63 -9.18 12.75 -12.48
N ASN A 64 -8.58 13.00 -13.66
CA ASN A 64 -9.28 13.28 -14.93
C ASN A 64 -10.15 14.54 -14.93
N THR A 65 -9.88 15.52 -14.08
CA THR A 65 -10.49 16.84 -14.11
C THR A 65 -9.46 17.94 -14.39
N GLU A 66 -9.93 19.15 -14.67
CA GLU A 66 -9.03 20.32 -14.82
C GLU A 66 -8.26 20.67 -13.54
N ASN A 67 -8.77 20.25 -12.39
CA ASN A 67 -8.16 20.46 -11.08
C ASN A 67 -7.28 19.29 -10.63
N GLN A 68 -6.97 18.34 -11.51
CA GLN A 68 -6.13 17.20 -11.19
C GLN A 68 -4.78 17.63 -10.62
N ARG A 69 -4.42 17.07 -9.48
CA ARG A 69 -3.16 17.36 -8.80
C ARG A 69 -2.48 16.08 -8.32
N ALA A 70 -1.21 15.94 -8.69
CA ALA A 70 -0.37 14.86 -8.19
C ALA A 70 -0.02 15.07 -6.71
N LEU A 71 -0.02 13.99 -5.95
CA LEU A 71 0.45 13.96 -4.57
C LEU A 71 1.86 13.35 -4.57
N THR A 72 2.87 14.10 -4.13
CA THR A 72 4.25 13.62 -4.10
C THR A 72 4.62 13.06 -2.72
N LYS A 73 4.35 13.80 -1.65
CA LYS A 73 4.63 13.41 -0.28
C LYS A 73 3.49 13.87 0.62
N ILE A 74 2.80 12.93 1.25
CA ILE A 74 1.66 13.21 2.13
C ILE A 74 1.74 12.39 3.41
N SER A 75 1.27 12.95 4.50
CA SER A 75 1.12 12.20 5.74
C SER A 75 -0.05 11.20 5.65
N ALA A 76 -0.03 10.15 6.46
CA ALA A 76 -1.13 9.21 6.60
C ALA A 76 -2.46 9.91 6.97
N GLY A 77 -2.39 10.97 7.79
CA GLY A 77 -3.57 11.78 8.13
C GLY A 77 -4.15 12.54 6.92
N GLU A 78 -3.30 13.04 6.00
CA GLU A 78 -3.75 13.66 4.75
C GLU A 78 -4.34 12.64 3.79
N ALA A 79 -3.67 11.49 3.63
CA ALA A 79 -4.18 10.39 2.82
C ALA A 79 -5.57 9.93 3.32
N LEU A 80 -5.76 9.83 4.64
CA LEU A 80 -7.04 9.48 5.25
C LEU A 80 -8.13 10.54 4.98
N ARG A 81 -7.79 11.84 5.03
CA ARG A 81 -8.73 12.92 4.67
C ARG A 81 -9.17 12.82 3.21
N TYR A 82 -8.24 12.69 2.26
CA TYR A 82 -8.55 12.54 0.83
C TYR A 82 -9.40 11.28 0.56
N ARG A 83 -9.07 10.18 1.23
CA ARG A 83 -9.85 8.95 1.20
C ARG A 83 -11.31 9.17 1.62
N ASN A 84 -11.52 9.82 2.76
CA ASN A 84 -12.85 10.07 3.32
C ASN A 84 -13.65 11.09 2.48
N SER A 85 -12.96 12.01 1.80
CA SER A 85 -13.56 12.96 0.85
C SER A 85 -13.85 12.36 -0.53
N GLY A 86 -13.52 11.06 -0.75
CA GLY A 86 -13.89 10.35 -1.98
C GLY A 86 -13.01 10.64 -3.20
N HIS A 87 -11.79 11.19 -3.01
CA HIS A 87 -10.90 11.50 -4.13
C HIS A 87 -10.34 10.26 -4.86
N PHE A 88 -10.40 9.07 -4.23
CA PHE A 88 -9.77 7.86 -4.80
C PHE A 88 -10.80 6.91 -5.39
N ALA A 89 -10.54 6.43 -6.61
CA ALA A 89 -11.40 5.50 -7.32
C ALA A 89 -11.54 4.17 -6.56
N LYS A 90 -12.79 3.76 -6.25
CA LYS A 90 -13.12 2.61 -5.37
C LYS A 90 -12.56 1.27 -5.86
N GLY A 91 -12.49 1.05 -7.17
CA GLY A 91 -12.03 -0.22 -7.78
C GLY A 91 -10.54 -0.30 -8.08
N SER A 92 -9.76 0.76 -7.85
CA SER A 92 -8.35 0.80 -8.27
C SER A 92 -7.44 1.45 -7.24
N MET A 93 -7.53 2.77 -7.04
CA MET A 93 -6.61 3.51 -6.17
C MET A 93 -6.98 3.39 -4.69
N LEU A 94 -8.27 3.38 -4.35
CA LEU A 94 -8.72 3.32 -2.96
C LEU A 94 -8.19 2.10 -2.20
N PRO A 95 -8.23 0.86 -2.73
CA PRO A 95 -7.66 -0.31 -2.05
C PRO A 95 -6.15 -0.16 -1.76
N LYS A 96 -5.41 0.49 -2.66
CA LYS A 96 -3.96 0.73 -2.49
C LYS A 96 -3.68 1.73 -1.38
N ILE A 97 -4.45 2.81 -1.32
CA ILE A 97 -4.38 3.78 -0.20
C ILE A 97 -4.73 3.11 1.12
N ASP A 98 -5.78 2.28 1.16
CA ASP A 98 -6.16 1.52 2.36
C ASP A 98 -5.02 0.59 2.81
N ALA A 99 -4.38 -0.13 1.90
CA ALA A 99 -3.23 -0.99 2.19
C ALA A 99 -2.04 -0.18 2.75
N CYS A 100 -1.74 0.98 2.16
CA CYS A 100 -0.68 1.87 2.67
C CYS A 100 -0.99 2.37 4.09
N LEU A 101 -2.22 2.80 4.34
CA LEU A 101 -2.65 3.26 5.66
C LEU A 101 -2.59 2.13 6.70
N ASP A 102 -3.02 0.93 6.35
CA ASP A 102 -2.95 -0.25 7.21
C ASP A 102 -1.49 -0.61 7.56
N PHE A 103 -0.59 -0.54 6.58
CA PHE A 103 0.85 -0.77 6.79
C PHE A 103 1.44 0.25 7.76
N ILE A 104 1.25 1.56 7.50
CA ILE A 104 1.82 2.64 8.32
C ILE A 104 1.25 2.63 9.74
N ASN A 105 -0.03 2.29 9.90
CA ASN A 105 -0.65 2.19 11.23
C ASN A 105 -0.03 1.06 12.08
N LYS A 106 0.34 -0.06 11.45
CA LYS A 106 0.96 -1.23 12.13
C LYS A 106 2.47 -1.12 12.24
N ASN A 107 3.11 -0.39 11.34
CA ASN A 107 4.55 -0.13 11.32
C ASN A 107 4.81 1.38 11.13
N PRO A 108 4.71 2.18 12.20
CA PRO A 108 4.82 3.64 12.10
C PRO A 108 6.17 4.16 11.60
N LYS A 109 7.23 3.37 11.72
CA LYS A 109 8.58 3.72 11.24
C LYS A 109 8.76 3.53 9.74
N GLY A 110 7.94 2.67 9.12
CA GLY A 110 7.95 2.45 7.69
C GLY A 110 7.20 3.56 6.94
N HIS A 111 7.44 3.62 5.64
CA HIS A 111 6.66 4.45 4.74
C HIS A 111 6.19 3.65 3.53
N ALA A 112 5.11 4.09 2.91
CA ALA A 112 4.58 3.45 1.71
C ALA A 112 4.81 4.34 0.49
N VAL A 113 5.07 3.71 -0.66
CA VAL A 113 5.25 4.40 -1.94
C VAL A 113 4.32 3.79 -2.98
N ILE A 114 3.60 4.63 -3.72
CA ILE A 114 2.78 4.23 -4.87
C ILE A 114 3.35 4.89 -6.11
N THR A 115 3.68 4.09 -7.12
CA THR A 115 4.22 4.58 -8.39
C THR A 115 3.96 3.60 -9.54
N SER A 116 4.39 3.95 -10.76
CA SER A 116 4.34 3.05 -11.91
C SER A 116 5.48 2.02 -11.89
N LEU A 117 5.28 0.92 -12.63
CA LEU A 117 6.31 -0.13 -12.75
C LEU A 117 7.63 0.41 -13.28
N ASN A 118 7.58 1.34 -14.23
CA ASN A 118 8.77 1.91 -14.87
C ASN A 118 9.59 2.78 -13.91
N MET A 119 8.94 3.34 -12.88
CA MET A 119 9.56 4.23 -11.89
C MET A 119 9.95 3.50 -10.60
N ALA A 120 9.81 2.16 -10.54
CA ALA A 120 10.00 1.39 -9.31
C ALA A 120 11.38 1.59 -8.67
N LYS A 121 12.43 1.65 -9.48
CA LYS A 121 13.81 1.84 -9.00
C LYS A 121 13.99 3.22 -8.39
N ASP A 122 13.60 4.27 -9.11
CA ASP A 122 13.77 5.66 -8.68
C ASP A 122 12.88 6.00 -7.48
N ALA A 123 11.76 5.27 -7.33
CA ALA A 123 10.87 5.40 -6.18
C ALA A 123 11.50 4.90 -4.87
N LEU A 124 12.39 3.91 -4.92
CA LEU A 124 13.12 3.44 -3.74
C LEU A 124 14.13 4.48 -3.23
N ASP A 125 14.63 5.34 -4.11
CA ASP A 125 15.53 6.45 -3.75
C ASP A 125 14.73 7.72 -3.32
N GLY A 126 13.39 7.62 -3.30
CA GLY A 126 12.50 8.72 -2.89
C GLY A 126 12.36 9.86 -3.89
N SER A 127 12.86 9.69 -5.14
CA SER A 127 12.87 10.75 -6.17
C SER A 127 11.55 10.86 -6.94
N VAL A 128 10.73 9.80 -6.96
CA VAL A 128 9.45 9.74 -7.70
C VAL A 128 8.39 8.97 -6.93
N GLY A 129 7.12 9.10 -7.37
CA GLY A 129 5.99 8.41 -6.75
C GLY A 129 5.35 9.20 -5.62
N THR A 130 4.27 8.67 -5.08
CA THR A 130 3.59 9.22 -3.92
C THR A 130 4.09 8.52 -2.66
N ILE A 131 4.78 9.26 -1.80
CA ILE A 131 5.24 8.77 -0.51
C ILE A 131 4.17 9.08 0.54
N ILE A 132 3.73 8.06 1.27
CA ILE A 132 2.81 8.17 2.41
C ILE A 132 3.58 7.78 3.67
N TYR A 133 3.58 8.64 4.68
CA TYR A 133 4.39 8.47 5.89
C TYR A 133 3.64 8.85 7.16
N ASN A 134 4.15 8.40 8.30
CA ASN A 134 3.66 8.84 9.60
C ASN A 134 4.26 10.21 9.94
N LYS A 135 3.42 11.22 10.19
CA LYS A 135 3.88 12.60 10.49
C LYS A 135 4.78 12.71 11.73
N ASN A 136 4.67 11.75 12.65
CA ASN A 136 5.47 11.73 13.89
C ASN A 136 6.88 11.12 13.70
N GLU A 137 7.19 10.63 12.50
CA GLU A 137 8.52 10.09 12.14
C GLU A 137 9.21 11.08 11.18
N VAL A 138 10.47 11.34 11.43
CA VAL A 138 11.34 12.14 10.54
C VAL A 138 11.87 11.18 9.46
N ILE A 139 11.45 11.40 8.21
CA ILE A 139 11.97 10.71 7.03
C ILE A 139 13.06 11.58 6.39
#